data_bb6f683999c9bf55b1da6842cb57c3cc
#
_entry.id   bb6f683999c9bf55b1da6842cb57c3cc
#
_cell.length_a   1.000
_cell.length_b   1.000
_cell.length_c   1.000
_cell.angle_alpha   90.00
_cell.angle_beta   90.00
_cell.angle_gamma   90.00
#
_symmetry.space_group_name_H-M   'P 1'
#
loop_
_entity.id
_entity.type
_entity.pdbx_description
1 polymer ?
#
loop_
_entity_poly.entity_id
_entity_poly.type
_entity_poly.pdbx_seq_one_letter_code
_entity_poly.pdbx_strand_id
1 'polypeptide(L)'
;MKKTILLLAFSIFFLKAKSQEIPRFNPDTIKTIQLDSVVTIIGKKFGIETFIDAIINDTSFYQAFRNMKKYSFIAENRIYTYDKKNKIDGKVYRKIRHNNDGPYKMEYLVKEDNGRIYKKNGKYQLYTVEMFDYIFMNAYNTDFVPNAPQPYGKGGGGSNESYKDKLKTLIFNPGRPIKGLPFIGSKTQIFTANMRQYYDYSFYSATYLDSIPVYRFKVAVKPELSDWTKDGLMIKELVTIFDKRNFEILGRYVDMKYSNMLFDFDVQMNIEMSYFGEDKLPTKITYQGNWDYPLKKEERASFLVVHKDYKLGKGK
;
A
#
# COMPACT_ATOMS: atom_id res chain seq x y z
N MET A 1 19.96 72.28 -4.28
CA MET A 1 19.23 71.28 -4.98
C MET A 1 19.61 69.93 -4.38
N LYS A 2 18.79 69.37 -3.49
CA LYS A 2 19.01 68.08 -2.81
C LYS A 2 18.34 66.97 -3.62
N LYS A 3 19.11 66.04 -4.17
CA LYS A 3 18.60 64.83 -4.83
C LYS A 3 18.30 63.80 -3.77
N THR A 4 17.02 63.48 -3.57
CA THR A 4 16.53 62.43 -2.70
C THR A 4 16.59 61.11 -3.49
N ILE A 5 17.48 60.19 -3.06
CA ILE A 5 17.57 58.82 -3.59
C ILE A 5 16.51 58.02 -2.84
N LEU A 6 15.49 57.59 -3.54
CA LEU A 6 14.45 56.67 -3.08
C LEU A 6 15.00 55.24 -3.18
N LEU A 7 15.41 54.64 -2.06
CA LEU A 7 15.82 53.24 -1.96
C LEU A 7 14.55 52.39 -1.86
N LEU A 8 14.17 51.81 -2.99
CA LEU A 8 13.10 50.81 -3.04
C LEU A 8 13.65 49.48 -2.49
N ALA A 9 13.37 49.20 -1.21
CA ALA A 9 13.65 47.92 -0.61
C ALA A 9 12.68 46.88 -1.18
N PHE A 10 13.14 46.09 -2.15
CA PHE A 10 12.42 44.94 -2.69
C PHE A 10 12.50 43.82 -1.64
N SER A 11 11.52 43.72 -0.76
CA SER A 11 11.34 42.61 0.16
C SER A 11 10.95 41.38 -0.63
N ILE A 12 11.94 40.57 -1.01
CA ILE A 12 11.72 39.26 -1.55
C ILE A 12 11.22 38.38 -0.41
N PHE A 13 9.89 38.27 -0.30
CA PHE A 13 9.25 37.23 0.50
C PHE A 13 9.62 35.88 -0.12
N PHE A 14 10.66 35.25 0.38
CA PHE A 14 10.87 33.82 0.20
C PHE A 14 9.74 33.08 0.91
N LEU A 15 8.65 32.88 0.23
CA LEU A 15 7.70 31.83 0.57
C LEU A 15 8.49 30.53 0.51
N LYS A 16 8.98 30.08 1.67
CA LYS A 16 9.42 28.70 1.85
C LYS A 16 8.19 27.85 1.58
N ALA A 17 8.04 27.37 0.35
CA ALA A 17 7.11 26.31 0.04
C ALA A 17 7.54 25.13 0.92
N LYS A 18 6.86 24.93 2.04
CA LYS A 18 7.00 23.69 2.81
C LYS A 18 6.64 22.59 1.82
N SER A 19 7.65 21.82 1.40
CA SER A 19 7.42 20.55 0.72
C SER A 19 6.44 19.80 1.60
N GLN A 20 5.23 19.54 1.11
CA GLN A 20 4.31 18.65 1.81
C GLN A 20 4.98 17.28 1.82
N GLU A 21 5.62 16.95 2.94
CA GLU A 21 5.98 15.58 3.23
C GLU A 21 4.69 14.78 3.13
N ILE A 22 4.73 13.67 2.40
CA ILE A 22 3.62 12.71 2.45
C ILE A 22 3.55 12.29 3.90
N PRO A 23 2.46 12.60 4.63
CA PRO A 23 2.39 12.25 6.04
C PRO A 23 2.56 10.74 6.18
N ARG A 24 3.46 10.31 7.05
CA ARG A 24 3.57 8.90 7.41
C ARG A 24 2.20 8.44 7.89
N PHE A 25 1.69 7.40 7.26
CA PHE A 25 0.43 6.83 7.70
C PHE A 25 0.61 6.27 9.10
N ASN A 26 -0.13 6.82 10.06
CA ASN A 26 -0.21 6.25 11.40
C ASN A 26 -1.55 5.50 11.50
N PRO A 27 -1.56 4.17 11.64
CA PRO A 27 -2.78 3.41 11.84
C PRO A 27 -3.57 3.82 13.09
N ASP A 28 -2.92 4.48 14.06
CA ASP A 28 -3.54 4.92 15.31
C ASP A 28 -4.23 6.29 15.21
N THR A 29 -4.17 7.00 14.08
CA THR A 29 -4.88 8.28 13.88
C THR A 29 -6.39 8.13 13.73
N ILE A 30 -6.91 6.91 13.58
CA ILE A 30 -8.34 6.65 13.64
C ILE A 30 -8.72 6.57 15.12
N LYS A 31 -9.66 7.43 15.58
CA LYS A 31 -10.17 7.40 16.97
C LYS A 31 -10.61 5.98 17.33
N THR A 32 -9.87 5.36 18.23
CA THR A 32 -10.13 4.03 18.72
C THR A 32 -11.11 4.09 19.89
N ILE A 33 -12.20 3.36 19.77
CA ILE A 33 -12.99 2.98 20.95
C ILE A 33 -12.46 1.61 21.35
N GLN A 34 -11.73 1.55 22.47
CA GLN A 34 -11.25 0.30 23.02
C GLN A 34 -12.47 -0.44 23.61
N LEU A 35 -12.75 -1.62 23.11
CA LEU A 35 -13.75 -2.50 23.71
C LEU A 35 -13.02 -3.41 24.72
N ASP A 36 -13.30 -3.18 25.99
CA ASP A 36 -13.02 -4.14 27.05
C ASP A 36 -14.03 -5.28 26.96
N SER A 37 -13.85 -6.22 26.08
CA SER A 37 -14.41 -7.55 26.16
C SER A 37 -14.73 -8.19 24.81
N VAL A 38 -14.77 -9.52 24.81
CA VAL A 38 -15.20 -10.40 23.72
C VAL A 38 -16.61 -10.03 23.28
N VAL A 39 -16.75 -9.48 22.08
CA VAL A 39 -18.07 -9.25 21.49
C VAL A 39 -18.66 -10.59 21.08
N THR A 40 -19.67 -11.03 21.77
CA THR A 40 -20.47 -12.20 21.39
C THR A 40 -21.45 -11.80 20.31
N ILE A 41 -21.22 -12.19 19.06
CA ILE A 41 -22.26 -12.16 18.02
C ILE A 41 -23.16 -13.36 18.27
N ILE A 42 -24.47 -13.15 18.29
CA ILE A 42 -25.50 -14.17 18.56
C ILE A 42 -25.18 -15.45 17.77
N GLY A 43 -24.73 -16.50 18.45
CA GLY A 43 -24.56 -17.85 17.93
C GLY A 43 -23.16 -18.33 17.56
N LYS A 44 -22.10 -17.47 17.49
CA LYS A 44 -20.70 -17.91 17.28
C LYS A 44 -19.75 -17.13 18.19
N LYS A 45 -18.79 -17.85 18.82
CA LYS A 45 -17.66 -17.21 19.48
C LYS A 45 -16.85 -16.45 18.42
N PHE A 46 -16.91 -15.13 18.48
CA PHE A 46 -16.12 -14.23 17.63
C PHE A 46 -14.73 -14.08 18.26
N GLY A 47 -13.70 -14.51 17.57
CA GLY A 47 -12.35 -14.51 18.10
C GLY A 47 -11.28 -14.29 17.04
N ILE A 48 -10.03 -14.29 17.43
CA ILE A 48 -8.85 -14.10 16.57
C ILE A 48 -8.88 -15.02 15.33
N GLU A 49 -9.28 -16.29 15.50
CA GLU A 49 -9.34 -17.24 14.38
C GLU A 49 -10.31 -16.80 13.28
N THR A 50 -11.43 -16.16 13.65
CA THR A 50 -12.39 -15.65 12.67
C THR A 50 -11.77 -14.62 11.72
N PHE A 51 -10.91 -13.73 12.25
CA PHE A 51 -10.20 -12.75 11.43
C PHE A 51 -9.12 -13.39 10.58
N ILE A 52 -8.36 -14.34 11.14
CA ILE A 52 -7.33 -15.07 10.42
C ILE A 52 -7.94 -15.83 9.25
N ASP A 53 -9.00 -16.57 9.48
CA ASP A 53 -9.73 -17.32 8.44
C ASP A 53 -10.27 -16.38 7.36
N ALA A 54 -10.82 -15.23 7.75
CA ALA A 54 -11.30 -14.24 6.81
C ALA A 54 -10.16 -13.66 5.95
N ILE A 55 -8.97 -13.38 6.52
CA ILE A 55 -7.82 -12.89 5.74
C ILE A 55 -7.32 -13.95 4.77
N ILE A 56 -7.21 -15.19 5.23
CA ILE A 56 -6.68 -16.31 4.43
C ILE A 56 -7.59 -16.62 3.24
N ASN A 57 -8.91 -16.56 3.45
CA ASN A 57 -9.91 -16.91 2.45
C ASN A 57 -10.47 -15.69 1.70
N ASP A 58 -9.98 -14.48 1.98
CA ASP A 58 -10.48 -13.26 1.36
C ASP A 58 -10.24 -13.24 -0.16
N THR A 59 -11.31 -12.95 -0.88
CA THR A 59 -11.29 -12.69 -2.32
C THR A 59 -11.74 -11.25 -2.64
N SER A 60 -12.39 -10.60 -1.68
CA SER A 60 -13.03 -9.30 -1.87
C SER A 60 -12.01 -8.18 -2.08
N PHE A 61 -10.83 -8.29 -1.46
CA PHE A 61 -9.74 -7.33 -1.61
C PHE A 61 -9.21 -7.28 -3.05
N TYR A 62 -9.02 -8.45 -3.68
CA TYR A 62 -8.67 -8.53 -5.09
C TYR A 62 -9.79 -8.05 -6.00
N GLN A 63 -11.02 -8.45 -5.68
CA GLN A 63 -12.18 -8.11 -6.49
C GLN A 63 -12.36 -6.59 -6.58
N ALA A 64 -12.04 -5.84 -5.52
CA ALA A 64 -12.10 -4.39 -5.52
C ALA A 64 -11.22 -3.75 -6.62
N PHE A 65 -10.01 -4.27 -6.84
CA PHE A 65 -9.15 -3.80 -7.93
C PHE A 65 -9.66 -4.22 -9.31
N ARG A 66 -10.26 -5.40 -9.43
CA ARG A 66 -10.89 -5.84 -10.69
C ARG A 66 -12.11 -5.03 -11.05
N ASN A 67 -12.90 -4.64 -10.04
CA ASN A 67 -14.08 -3.82 -10.23
C ASN A 67 -13.76 -2.44 -10.82
N MET A 68 -12.55 -1.91 -10.63
CA MET A 68 -12.13 -0.67 -11.27
C MET A 68 -12.33 -0.69 -12.78
N LYS A 69 -12.22 -1.85 -13.43
CA LYS A 69 -12.42 -2.01 -14.89
C LYS A 69 -13.85 -1.75 -15.34
N LYS A 70 -14.82 -1.69 -14.42
CA LYS A 70 -16.21 -1.34 -14.70
C LYS A 70 -16.45 0.18 -14.73
N TYR A 71 -15.51 0.97 -14.22
CA TYR A 71 -15.70 2.38 -13.93
C TYR A 71 -14.78 3.27 -14.75
N SER A 72 -15.30 4.46 -15.08
CA SER A 72 -14.48 5.62 -15.41
C SER A 72 -14.11 6.33 -14.11
N PHE A 73 -12.86 6.83 -13.98
CA PHE A 73 -12.39 7.50 -12.77
C PHE A 73 -11.18 8.40 -13.04
N ILE A 74 -10.83 9.21 -12.07
CA ILE A 74 -9.59 10.02 -12.05
C ILE A 74 -8.59 9.37 -11.10
N ALA A 75 -7.38 9.12 -11.58
CA ALA A 75 -6.24 8.71 -10.77
C ALA A 75 -5.26 9.89 -10.60
N GLU A 76 -4.96 10.27 -9.37
CA GLU A 76 -3.88 11.20 -9.04
C GLU A 76 -2.71 10.43 -8.44
N ASN A 77 -1.56 10.50 -9.10
CA ASN A 77 -0.35 9.76 -8.73
C ASN A 77 0.76 10.75 -8.39
N ARG A 78 1.35 10.61 -7.20
CA ARG A 78 2.51 11.37 -6.76
C ARG A 78 3.61 10.41 -6.36
N ILE A 79 4.77 10.56 -6.97
CA ILE A 79 5.96 9.75 -6.71
C ILE A 79 7.08 10.68 -6.29
N TYR A 80 7.78 10.30 -5.24
CA TYR A 80 9.02 10.95 -4.82
C TYR A 80 10.11 9.91 -4.71
N THR A 81 11.26 10.21 -5.30
CA THR A 81 12.48 9.44 -5.10
C THR A 81 13.46 10.27 -4.27
N TYR A 82 14.29 9.60 -3.48
CA TYR A 82 15.18 10.26 -2.54
C TYR A 82 16.62 9.84 -2.76
N ASP A 83 17.54 10.75 -2.49
CA ASP A 83 18.97 10.47 -2.41
C ASP A 83 19.32 9.83 -1.04
N LYS A 84 20.62 9.47 -0.87
CA LYS A 84 21.14 8.88 0.37
C LYS A 84 21.00 9.79 1.61
N LYS A 85 20.76 11.08 1.42
CA LYS A 85 20.55 12.08 2.48
C LYS A 85 19.06 12.35 2.74
N ASN A 86 18.15 11.52 2.20
CA ASN A 86 16.71 11.69 2.25
C ASN A 86 16.20 13.00 1.61
N LYS A 87 16.99 13.61 0.69
CA LYS A 87 16.53 14.73 -0.10
C LYS A 87 15.83 14.23 -1.36
N ILE A 88 14.78 14.93 -1.78
CA ILE A 88 14.04 14.59 -3.00
C ILE A 88 14.99 14.70 -4.19
N ASP A 89 15.18 13.60 -4.90
CA ASP A 89 16.01 13.46 -6.09
C ASP A 89 15.17 13.49 -7.38
N GLY A 90 13.90 13.09 -7.29
CA GLY A 90 12.96 13.15 -8.39
C GLY A 90 11.51 13.19 -7.92
N LYS A 91 10.65 13.77 -8.76
CA LYS A 91 9.21 13.90 -8.53
C LYS A 91 8.45 13.56 -9.80
N VAL A 92 7.32 12.86 -9.64
CA VAL A 92 6.31 12.67 -10.69
C VAL A 92 4.97 13.11 -10.13
N TYR A 93 4.24 13.91 -10.88
CA TYR A 93 2.84 14.15 -10.65
C TYR A 93 2.06 13.84 -11.92
N ARG A 94 1.06 12.98 -11.79
CA ARG A 94 0.17 12.62 -12.90
C ARG A 94 -1.27 12.69 -12.44
N LYS A 95 -2.10 13.31 -13.24
CA LYS A 95 -3.55 13.24 -13.13
C LYS A 95 -4.06 12.58 -14.40
N ILE A 96 -4.64 11.41 -14.26
CA ILE A 96 -5.02 10.54 -15.37
C ILE A 96 -6.53 10.34 -15.31
N ARG A 97 -7.20 10.54 -16.44
CA ARG A 97 -8.59 10.13 -16.63
C ARG A 97 -8.60 8.76 -17.28
N HIS A 98 -9.22 7.81 -16.58
CA HIS A 98 -9.58 6.51 -17.13
C HIS A 98 -11.02 6.57 -17.57
N ASN A 99 -11.29 6.33 -18.84
CA ASN A 99 -12.64 6.37 -19.42
C ASN A 99 -13.02 4.98 -19.92
N ASN A 100 -14.17 4.49 -19.46
CA ASN A 100 -14.74 3.19 -19.80
C ASN A 100 -16.19 3.29 -20.36
N ASP A 101 -16.57 4.45 -20.93
CA ASP A 101 -17.87 4.68 -21.58
C ASP A 101 -17.86 4.20 -23.05
N GLY A 102 -17.19 3.08 -23.34
CA GLY A 102 -16.97 2.53 -24.68
C GLY A 102 -15.63 1.81 -24.71
N PRO A 103 -14.86 1.87 -25.81
CA PRO A 103 -13.49 1.39 -25.82
C PRO A 103 -12.69 2.14 -24.74
N TYR A 104 -11.98 1.38 -23.88
CA TYR A 104 -11.16 1.97 -22.84
C TYR A 104 -10.16 3.00 -23.40
N LYS A 105 -10.13 4.17 -22.78
CA LYS A 105 -9.18 5.24 -23.10
C LYS A 105 -8.58 5.81 -21.83
N MET A 106 -7.28 6.05 -21.86
CA MET A 106 -6.53 6.72 -20.82
C MET A 106 -6.01 8.06 -21.33
N GLU A 107 -6.28 9.13 -20.59
CA GLU A 107 -5.90 10.49 -20.93
C GLU A 107 -5.12 11.12 -19.78
N TYR A 108 -3.92 11.62 -20.07
CA TYR A 108 -3.16 12.42 -19.11
C TYR A 108 -3.71 13.85 -19.08
N LEU A 109 -4.40 14.22 -18.00
CA LEU A 109 -4.86 15.59 -17.75
C LEU A 109 -3.71 16.49 -17.29
N VAL A 110 -2.77 15.91 -16.50
CA VAL A 110 -1.53 16.54 -16.07
C VAL A 110 -0.44 15.48 -16.07
N LYS A 111 0.75 15.86 -16.54
CA LYS A 111 1.95 15.03 -16.49
C LYS A 111 3.15 15.94 -16.21
N GLU A 112 3.70 15.85 -15.03
CA GLU A 112 4.86 16.64 -14.58
C GLU A 112 5.90 15.69 -14.01
N ASP A 113 7.07 15.66 -14.63
CA ASP A 113 8.22 14.87 -14.20
C ASP A 113 9.39 15.82 -13.95
N ASN A 114 10.05 15.70 -12.81
CA ASN A 114 11.18 16.52 -12.44
C ASN A 114 12.26 15.68 -11.73
N GLY A 115 13.53 15.99 -11.98
CA GLY A 115 14.66 15.28 -11.40
C GLY A 115 14.97 13.93 -12.05
N ARG A 116 15.61 13.05 -11.31
CA ARG A 116 16.17 11.78 -11.84
C ARG A 116 15.16 10.63 -11.72
N ILE A 117 14.08 10.69 -12.48
CA ILE A 117 13.07 9.62 -12.53
C ILE A 117 13.39 8.57 -13.59
N TYR A 118 13.92 9.00 -14.74
CA TYR A 118 14.17 8.13 -15.89
C TYR A 118 15.65 8.02 -16.23
N LYS A 119 16.03 6.89 -16.78
CA LYS A 119 17.31 6.66 -17.47
C LYS A 119 17.26 7.29 -18.86
N LYS A 120 18.44 7.45 -19.49
CA LYS A 120 18.55 7.96 -20.87
C LYS A 120 17.71 7.20 -21.92
N ASN A 121 17.41 5.93 -21.65
CA ASN A 121 16.59 5.08 -22.53
C ASN A 121 15.10 5.13 -22.21
N GLY A 122 14.63 6.09 -21.38
CA GLY A 122 13.24 6.28 -21.00
C GLY A 122 12.67 5.31 -19.94
N LYS A 123 13.47 4.31 -19.50
CA LYS A 123 13.05 3.41 -18.41
C LYS A 123 13.19 4.10 -17.04
N TYR A 124 12.41 3.66 -16.07
CA TYR A 124 12.53 4.16 -14.71
C TYR A 124 13.96 3.97 -14.15
N GLN A 125 14.42 4.96 -13.39
CA GLN A 125 15.73 4.92 -12.73
C GLN A 125 15.74 3.87 -11.61
N LEU A 126 14.67 3.83 -10.83
CA LEU A 126 14.50 2.91 -9.71
C LEU A 126 13.54 1.78 -10.09
N TYR A 127 13.89 0.56 -9.70
CA TYR A 127 13.05 -0.62 -9.89
C TYR A 127 11.76 -0.53 -9.06
N THR A 128 11.84 0.02 -7.85
CA THR A 128 10.68 0.26 -6.98
C THR A 128 9.63 1.11 -7.68
N VAL A 129 10.03 2.19 -8.38
CA VAL A 129 9.10 3.05 -9.14
C VAL A 129 8.48 2.28 -10.31
N GLU A 130 9.27 1.49 -11.03
CA GLU A 130 8.79 0.64 -12.14
C GLU A 130 7.74 -0.37 -11.64
N MET A 131 7.99 -1.00 -10.48
CA MET A 131 7.07 -1.96 -9.88
C MET A 131 5.77 -1.31 -9.44
N PHE A 132 5.85 -0.13 -8.85
CA PHE A 132 4.66 0.59 -8.40
C PHE A 132 3.80 1.06 -9.58
N ASP A 133 4.43 1.58 -10.63
CA ASP A 133 3.76 1.91 -11.89
C ASP A 133 3.03 0.70 -12.47
N TYR A 134 3.70 -0.44 -12.52
CA TYR A 134 3.14 -1.69 -13.00
C TYR A 134 1.94 -2.17 -12.18
N ILE A 135 1.99 -2.08 -10.85
CA ILE A 135 0.95 -2.63 -9.97
C ILE A 135 -0.24 -1.68 -9.83
N PHE A 136 0.00 -0.38 -9.64
CA PHE A 136 -1.03 0.55 -9.16
C PHE A 136 -1.38 1.67 -10.14
N MET A 137 -0.47 2.07 -11.03
CA MET A 137 -0.72 3.21 -11.92
C MET A 137 -1.29 2.82 -13.28
N ASN A 138 -1.14 1.56 -13.69
CA ASN A 138 -1.64 1.02 -14.95
C ASN A 138 -2.66 -0.11 -14.73
N ALA A 139 -3.59 0.08 -13.82
CA ALA A 139 -4.56 -0.93 -13.39
C ALA A 139 -5.37 -1.56 -14.54
N TYR A 140 -5.53 -0.87 -15.66
CA TYR A 140 -6.24 -1.37 -16.85
C TYR A 140 -5.38 -2.24 -17.76
N ASN A 141 -4.08 -2.00 -17.81
CA ASN A 141 -3.17 -2.65 -18.76
C ASN A 141 -2.56 -3.93 -18.22
N THR A 142 -2.81 -4.24 -16.97
CA THR A 142 -2.20 -5.40 -16.31
C THR A 142 -3.26 -6.24 -15.64
N ASP A 143 -3.33 -7.53 -15.99
CA ASP A 143 -4.04 -8.54 -15.22
C ASP A 143 -3.23 -8.89 -13.96
N PHE A 144 -2.86 -7.85 -13.19
CA PHE A 144 -2.03 -8.03 -12.01
C PHE A 144 -2.78 -8.69 -10.85
N VAL A 145 -4.12 -8.74 -10.91
CA VAL A 145 -4.95 -9.42 -9.92
C VAL A 145 -5.23 -10.83 -10.42
N PRO A 146 -4.85 -11.88 -9.70
CA PRO A 146 -5.12 -13.26 -10.10
C PRO A 146 -6.61 -13.50 -10.32
N ASN A 147 -6.95 -14.34 -11.29
CA ASN A 147 -8.35 -14.68 -11.60
C ASN A 147 -9.05 -15.46 -10.49
N ALA A 148 -8.29 -16.14 -9.64
CA ALA A 148 -8.79 -16.84 -8.46
C ALA A 148 -7.76 -16.77 -7.33
N PRO A 149 -8.18 -16.72 -6.05
CA PRO A 149 -7.27 -16.84 -4.94
C PRO A 149 -6.65 -18.24 -4.97
N GLN A 150 -5.33 -18.32 -4.83
CA GLN A 150 -4.65 -19.60 -4.67
C GLN A 150 -4.99 -20.17 -3.29
N PRO A 151 -5.28 -21.49 -3.17
CA PRO A 151 -5.52 -22.09 -1.88
C PRO A 151 -4.36 -21.86 -0.92
N TYR A 152 -4.68 -21.54 0.34
CA TYR A 152 -3.68 -21.38 1.39
C TYR A 152 -2.84 -22.67 1.53
N GLY A 153 -1.52 -22.54 1.54
CA GLY A 153 -0.59 -23.69 1.63
C GLY A 153 -0.14 -24.29 0.29
N LYS A 154 -0.85 -24.03 -0.82
CA LYS A 154 -0.31 -24.23 -2.16
C LYS A 154 0.32 -22.92 -2.60
N GLY A 155 1.62 -22.74 -2.37
CA GLY A 155 2.33 -21.56 -2.80
C GLY A 155 2.06 -21.32 -4.28
N GLY A 156 1.38 -20.24 -4.60
CA GLY A 156 1.13 -19.78 -5.95
C GLY A 156 2.38 -19.19 -6.57
N GLY A 157 3.35 -20.00 -6.86
CA GLY A 157 4.58 -19.63 -7.50
C GLY A 157 5.17 -20.89 -8.12
N GLY A 158 4.78 -21.17 -9.34
CA GLY A 158 5.59 -22.02 -10.19
C GLY A 158 6.99 -21.41 -10.36
N SER A 159 7.99 -22.21 -10.70
CA SER A 159 9.37 -21.76 -10.95
C SER A 159 9.49 -20.64 -12.00
N ASN A 160 8.42 -20.35 -12.75
CA ASN A 160 8.34 -19.36 -13.83
C ASN A 160 7.58 -18.07 -13.43
N GLU A 161 7.10 -17.94 -12.17
CA GLU A 161 6.43 -16.72 -11.73
C GLU A 161 7.43 -15.58 -11.68
N SER A 162 7.08 -14.46 -12.32
CA SER A 162 7.97 -13.30 -12.36
C SER A 162 8.17 -12.74 -10.94
N TYR A 163 9.32 -12.13 -10.68
CA TYR A 163 9.60 -11.44 -9.41
C TYR A 163 8.52 -10.42 -9.05
N LYS A 164 7.91 -9.81 -10.08
CA LYS A 164 6.79 -8.87 -9.97
C LYS A 164 5.54 -9.53 -9.37
N ASP A 165 5.23 -10.75 -9.77
CA ASP A 165 4.06 -11.48 -9.27
C ASP A 165 4.23 -11.93 -7.82
N LYS A 166 5.47 -12.25 -7.43
CA LYS A 166 5.80 -12.57 -6.03
C LYS A 166 5.60 -11.37 -5.09
N LEU A 167 5.97 -10.17 -5.53
CA LEU A 167 5.72 -8.94 -4.75
C LEU A 167 4.22 -8.63 -4.64
N LYS A 168 3.40 -8.94 -5.65
CA LYS A 168 1.94 -8.83 -5.54
C LYS A 168 1.39 -9.68 -4.41
N THR A 169 1.90 -10.91 -4.25
CA THR A 169 1.46 -11.81 -3.17
C THR A 169 1.71 -11.19 -1.80
N LEU A 170 2.83 -10.51 -1.60
CA LEU A 170 3.12 -9.79 -0.35
C LEU A 170 2.07 -8.72 -0.03
N ILE A 171 1.64 -8.00 -1.04
CA ILE A 171 0.71 -6.88 -0.91
C ILE A 171 -0.72 -7.37 -0.71
N PHE A 172 -1.15 -8.28 -1.57
CA PHE A 172 -2.56 -8.69 -1.64
C PHE A 172 -2.90 -9.87 -0.74
N ASN A 173 -1.93 -10.73 -0.40
CA ASN A 173 -2.11 -11.91 0.45
C ASN A 173 -1.04 -12.01 1.53
N PRO A 174 -0.97 -11.06 2.47
CA PRO A 174 -0.04 -11.17 3.57
C PRO A 174 -0.31 -12.45 4.37
N GLY A 175 0.76 -13.14 4.75
CA GLY A 175 0.66 -14.41 5.46
C GLY A 175 0.76 -15.64 4.56
N ARG A 176 0.74 -15.51 3.24
CA ARG A 176 1.00 -16.63 2.32
C ARG A 176 2.49 -16.86 2.08
N PRO A 177 2.91 -18.12 1.88
CA PRO A 177 4.28 -18.42 1.51
C PRO A 177 4.59 -17.92 0.10
N ILE A 178 5.75 -17.27 -0.05
CA ILE A 178 6.26 -16.82 -1.33
C ILE A 178 7.41 -17.73 -1.74
N LYS A 179 7.17 -18.59 -2.74
CA LYS A 179 8.20 -19.50 -3.24
C LYS A 179 9.23 -18.76 -4.12
N GLY A 180 10.49 -19.20 -4.02
CA GLY A 180 11.56 -18.72 -4.91
C GLY A 180 12.03 -17.29 -4.65
N LEU A 181 11.69 -16.70 -3.48
CA LEU A 181 12.42 -15.58 -2.91
C LEU A 181 13.39 -16.12 -1.87
N PRO A 182 14.70 -16.04 -2.11
CA PRO A 182 15.68 -16.48 -1.12
C PRO A 182 15.44 -15.79 0.23
N PHE A 183 15.47 -16.54 1.32
CA PHE A 183 15.37 -16.04 2.70
C PHE A 183 14.02 -15.44 3.14
N ILE A 184 13.05 -15.25 2.25
CA ILE A 184 11.76 -14.59 2.57
C ILE A 184 10.63 -15.62 2.74
N GLY A 185 10.65 -16.74 2.05
CA GLY A 185 9.51 -17.62 1.81
C GLY A 185 8.67 -18.00 3.04
N SER A 186 9.29 -18.39 4.16
CA SER A 186 8.56 -18.75 5.39
C SER A 186 8.28 -17.54 6.31
N LYS A 187 9.03 -16.46 6.19
CA LYS A 187 8.95 -15.29 7.08
C LYS A 187 7.69 -14.43 6.87
N THR A 188 6.95 -14.68 5.77
CA THR A 188 5.66 -14.03 5.51
C THR A 188 4.49 -14.78 6.10
N GLN A 189 4.68 -16.02 6.56
CA GLN A 189 3.62 -16.93 7.00
C GLN A 189 3.19 -16.68 8.45
N ILE A 190 2.87 -15.44 8.78
CA ILE A 190 2.58 -14.99 10.15
C ILE A 190 1.43 -15.74 10.84
N PHE A 191 0.58 -16.43 10.10
CA PHE A 191 -0.57 -17.17 10.64
C PHE A 191 -0.30 -18.66 10.89
N THR A 192 0.89 -19.16 10.58
CA THR A 192 1.25 -20.56 10.87
C THR A 192 1.58 -20.76 12.34
N ALA A 193 1.36 -21.97 12.84
CA ALA A 193 1.61 -22.32 14.24
C ALA A 193 3.02 -21.93 14.71
N ASN A 194 4.04 -22.15 13.87
CA ASN A 194 5.43 -21.84 14.19
C ASN A 194 5.71 -20.33 14.29
N MET A 195 4.96 -19.52 13.56
CA MET A 195 5.15 -18.06 13.53
C MET A 195 4.29 -17.34 14.58
N ARG A 196 3.15 -17.91 14.97
CA ARG A 196 2.22 -17.29 15.92
C ARG A 196 2.85 -16.96 17.28
N GLN A 197 3.84 -17.74 17.73
CA GLN A 197 4.53 -17.49 18.98
C GLN A 197 5.25 -16.13 19.06
N TYR A 198 5.56 -15.52 17.92
CA TYR A 198 6.30 -14.28 17.81
C TYR A 198 5.41 -13.03 17.67
N TYR A 199 4.09 -13.22 17.54
CA TYR A 199 3.16 -12.14 17.26
C TYR A 199 2.04 -12.05 18.27
N ASP A 200 1.63 -10.82 18.57
CA ASP A 200 0.38 -10.51 19.24
C ASP A 200 -0.71 -10.29 18.22
N TYR A 201 -1.89 -10.85 18.50
CA TYR A 201 -3.09 -10.74 17.69
C TYR A 201 -4.16 -10.06 18.51
N SER A 202 -4.67 -8.95 18.02
CA SER A 202 -5.72 -8.20 18.70
C SER A 202 -6.73 -7.66 17.70
N PHE A 203 -7.95 -7.40 18.18
CA PHE A 203 -8.94 -6.67 17.40
C PHE A 203 -9.74 -5.73 18.27
N TYR A 204 -10.22 -4.66 17.66
CA TYR A 204 -11.03 -3.66 18.35
C TYR A 204 -11.99 -2.97 17.39
N SER A 205 -13.05 -2.39 17.96
CA SER A 205 -14.02 -1.60 17.23
C SER A 205 -13.47 -0.21 16.92
N ALA A 206 -13.76 0.28 15.72
CA ALA A 206 -13.39 1.62 15.28
C ALA A 206 -14.42 2.14 14.28
N THR A 207 -14.24 3.40 13.86
CA THR A 207 -14.95 3.98 12.72
C THR A 207 -13.96 4.20 11.58
N TYR A 208 -14.37 3.90 10.36
CA TYR A 208 -13.59 4.05 9.15
C TYR A 208 -14.23 5.12 8.26
N LEU A 209 -13.43 6.05 7.73
CA LEU A 209 -13.90 7.21 6.94
C LEU A 209 -15.05 7.95 7.66
N ASP A 210 -14.90 8.16 8.97
CA ASP A 210 -15.82 8.90 9.86
C ASP A 210 -17.27 8.35 9.97
N SER A 211 -17.61 7.26 9.26
CA SER A 211 -18.99 6.78 9.22
C SER A 211 -19.17 5.26 9.27
N ILE A 212 -18.22 4.48 8.76
CA ILE A 212 -18.40 3.03 8.62
C ILE A 212 -17.91 2.34 9.89
N PRO A 213 -18.78 1.58 10.60
CA PRO A 213 -18.39 0.82 11.77
C PRO A 213 -17.54 -0.37 11.34
N VAL A 214 -16.34 -0.50 11.90
CA VAL A 214 -15.36 -1.54 11.52
C VAL A 214 -14.78 -2.27 12.71
N TYR A 215 -14.23 -3.44 12.45
CA TYR A 215 -13.20 -4.04 13.28
C TYR A 215 -11.83 -3.75 12.67
N ARG A 216 -10.88 -3.36 13.50
CA ARG A 216 -9.47 -3.37 13.15
C ARG A 216 -8.83 -4.59 13.76
N PHE A 217 -8.34 -5.48 12.93
CA PHE A 217 -7.55 -6.63 13.34
C PHE A 217 -6.08 -6.32 13.14
N LYS A 218 -5.34 -6.38 14.24
CA LYS A 218 -3.91 -6.04 14.28
C LYS A 218 -3.09 -7.27 14.63
N VAL A 219 -2.04 -7.49 13.86
CA VAL A 219 -0.97 -8.45 14.11
C VAL A 219 0.31 -7.64 14.28
N ALA A 220 1.02 -7.79 15.38
CA ALA A 220 2.25 -7.06 15.64
C ALA A 220 3.29 -7.98 16.29
N VAL A 221 4.55 -7.71 16.02
CA VAL A 221 5.66 -8.42 16.67
C VAL A 221 5.59 -8.14 18.19
N LYS A 222 5.70 -9.18 18.98
CA LYS A 222 5.68 -9.10 20.45
C LYS A 222 6.80 -8.19 20.98
N PRO A 223 6.48 -7.22 21.85
CA PRO A 223 7.46 -6.25 22.34
C PRO A 223 8.54 -6.86 23.25
N GLU A 224 8.25 -7.96 23.93
CA GLU A 224 9.17 -8.64 24.85
C GLU A 224 10.26 -9.49 24.17
N LEU A 225 10.16 -9.72 22.85
CA LEU A 225 11.17 -10.48 22.12
C LEU A 225 12.51 -9.73 22.08
N SER A 226 13.61 -10.48 22.03
CA SER A 226 14.93 -9.88 21.82
C SER A 226 15.02 -9.17 20.47
N ASP A 227 15.84 -8.13 20.38
CA ASP A 227 16.02 -7.37 19.15
C ASP A 227 16.49 -8.27 18.00
N TRP A 228 17.39 -9.22 18.27
CA TRP A 228 17.82 -10.20 17.27
C TRP A 228 16.67 -11.04 16.70
N THR A 229 15.73 -11.47 17.56
CA THR A 229 14.54 -12.20 17.13
C THR A 229 13.62 -11.28 16.30
N LYS A 230 13.38 -10.05 16.79
CA LYS A 230 12.56 -9.05 16.06
C LYS A 230 13.12 -8.75 14.68
N ASP A 231 14.44 -8.59 14.55
CA ASP A 231 15.10 -8.33 13.28
C ASP A 231 14.97 -9.50 12.29
N GLY A 232 14.89 -10.72 12.80
CA GLY A 232 14.63 -11.91 12.02
C GLY A 232 13.21 -12.03 11.46
N LEU A 233 12.23 -11.28 12.01
CA LEU A 233 10.83 -11.26 11.57
C LEU A 233 10.64 -10.19 10.50
N MET A 234 10.01 -10.54 9.39
CA MET A 234 9.86 -9.63 8.25
C MET A 234 8.66 -8.68 8.40
N ILE A 235 7.50 -9.19 8.76
CA ILE A 235 6.30 -8.37 8.98
C ILE A 235 6.37 -7.84 10.41
N LYS A 236 6.48 -6.53 10.59
CA LYS A 236 6.50 -5.88 11.92
C LYS A 236 5.09 -5.62 12.41
N GLU A 237 4.24 -5.17 11.51
CA GLU A 237 2.83 -4.92 11.78
C GLU A 237 1.97 -5.19 10.54
N LEU A 238 0.81 -5.78 10.76
CA LEU A 238 -0.26 -5.90 9.78
C LEU A 238 -1.56 -5.44 10.43
N VAL A 239 -2.25 -4.46 9.83
CA VAL A 239 -3.60 -4.08 10.24
C VAL A 239 -4.56 -4.33 9.08
N THR A 240 -5.63 -5.07 9.34
CA THR A 240 -6.70 -5.29 8.36
C THR A 240 -8.01 -4.71 8.92
N ILE A 241 -8.69 -3.93 8.10
CA ILE A 241 -9.93 -3.23 8.46
C ILE A 241 -11.10 -3.99 7.86
N PHE A 242 -12.00 -4.47 8.72
CA PHE A 242 -13.19 -5.23 8.34
C PHE A 242 -14.47 -4.42 8.59
N ASP A 243 -15.34 -4.33 7.61
CA ASP A 243 -16.69 -3.80 7.78
C ASP A 243 -17.48 -4.69 8.74
N LYS A 244 -18.08 -4.12 9.79
CA LYS A 244 -18.89 -4.90 10.75
C LYS A 244 -20.17 -5.46 10.16
N ARG A 245 -20.68 -4.88 9.08
CA ARG A 245 -21.95 -5.23 8.48
C ARG A 245 -21.90 -6.52 7.67
N ASN A 246 -20.79 -6.75 6.95
CA ASN A 246 -20.63 -7.87 6.00
C ASN A 246 -19.29 -8.62 6.14
N PHE A 247 -18.42 -8.15 7.04
CA PHE A 247 -17.08 -8.70 7.30
C PHE A 247 -16.12 -8.64 6.09
N GLU A 248 -16.38 -7.74 5.15
CA GLU A 248 -15.49 -7.48 4.02
C GLU A 248 -14.29 -6.59 4.43
N ILE A 249 -13.15 -6.80 3.76
CA ILE A 249 -11.95 -6.00 4.00
C ILE A 249 -12.07 -4.66 3.27
N LEU A 250 -12.00 -3.56 4.03
CA LEU A 250 -12.02 -2.18 3.53
C LEU A 250 -10.65 -1.52 3.46
N GLY A 251 -9.65 -2.09 4.10
CA GLY A 251 -8.32 -1.52 4.08
C GLY A 251 -7.28 -2.45 4.67
N ARG A 252 -6.02 -2.16 4.32
CA ARG A 252 -4.89 -2.91 4.83
C ARG A 252 -3.66 -2.01 4.95
N TYR A 253 -3.07 -2.04 6.14
CA TYR A 253 -1.76 -1.48 6.40
C TYR A 253 -0.77 -2.61 6.64
N VAL A 254 0.44 -2.47 6.11
CA VAL A 254 1.54 -3.39 6.36
C VAL A 254 2.82 -2.61 6.58
N ASP A 255 3.53 -2.98 7.64
CA ASP A 255 4.88 -2.54 7.96
C ASP A 255 5.80 -3.76 7.89
N MET A 256 6.78 -3.69 6.99
CA MET A 256 7.76 -4.76 6.75
C MET A 256 9.16 -4.19 6.84
N LYS A 257 9.98 -4.85 7.63
CA LYS A 257 11.39 -4.54 7.74
C LYS A 257 12.20 -5.81 7.86
N TYR A 258 13.24 -5.92 7.07
CA TYR A 258 14.12 -7.06 7.11
C TYR A 258 15.52 -6.68 6.64
N SER A 259 16.53 -7.13 7.37
CA SER A 259 17.93 -6.91 7.06
C SER A 259 18.69 -8.22 7.15
N ASN A 260 19.51 -8.50 6.15
CA ASN A 260 20.49 -9.58 6.17
C ASN A 260 21.72 -9.19 5.32
N MET A 261 22.71 -10.09 5.24
CA MET A 261 23.95 -9.84 4.45
C MET A 261 23.72 -9.62 2.95
N LEU A 262 22.56 -10.02 2.41
CA LEU A 262 22.28 -9.97 0.98
C LEU A 262 21.33 -8.86 0.59
N PHE A 263 20.44 -8.43 1.49
CA PHE A 263 19.58 -7.30 1.21
C PHE A 263 18.90 -6.75 2.47
N ASP A 264 18.59 -5.47 2.40
CA ASP A 264 17.90 -4.71 3.43
C ASP A 264 16.68 -4.04 2.83
N PHE A 265 15.54 -4.05 3.55
CA PHE A 265 14.39 -3.26 3.20
C PHE A 265 13.60 -2.80 4.43
N ASP A 266 12.98 -1.64 4.30
CA ASP A 266 12.06 -1.04 5.25
C ASP A 266 10.91 -0.44 4.45
N VAL A 267 9.72 -1.04 4.54
CA VAL A 267 8.59 -0.75 3.65
C VAL A 267 7.31 -0.63 4.44
N GLN A 268 6.62 0.48 4.26
CA GLN A 268 5.28 0.72 4.80
C GLN A 268 4.30 0.99 3.66
N MET A 269 3.16 0.34 3.69
CA MET A 269 2.11 0.51 2.70
C MET A 269 0.74 0.50 3.34
N ASN A 270 -0.15 1.37 2.83
CA ASN A 270 -1.55 1.38 3.20
C ASN A 270 -2.43 1.42 1.96
N ILE A 271 -3.49 0.62 1.95
CA ILE A 271 -4.52 0.59 0.91
C ILE A 271 -5.86 0.84 1.57
N GLU A 272 -6.57 1.84 1.10
CA GLU A 272 -7.92 2.21 1.54
C GLU A 272 -8.91 1.97 0.42
N MET A 273 -10.08 1.46 0.77
CA MET A 273 -11.19 1.18 -0.14
C MET A 273 -12.47 1.82 0.35
N SER A 274 -13.42 2.04 -0.56
CA SER A 274 -14.76 2.48 -0.22
C SER A 274 -15.79 1.81 -1.12
N TYR A 275 -17.07 1.88 -0.71
CA TYR A 275 -18.19 1.38 -1.51
C TYR A 275 -18.66 2.44 -2.51
N PHE A 276 -18.97 1.99 -3.73
CA PHE A 276 -19.59 2.76 -4.81
C PHE A 276 -20.73 1.92 -5.37
N GLY A 277 -21.96 2.19 -4.92
CA GLY A 277 -23.07 1.28 -5.12
C GLY A 277 -22.83 -0.05 -4.41
N GLU A 278 -22.88 -1.15 -5.16
CA GLU A 278 -22.61 -2.51 -4.66
C GLU A 278 -21.13 -2.90 -4.77
N ASP A 279 -20.34 -2.16 -5.52
CA ASP A 279 -18.93 -2.47 -5.73
C ASP A 279 -18.04 -1.77 -4.70
N LYS A 280 -17.04 -2.48 -4.22
CA LYS A 280 -15.93 -1.96 -3.43
C LYS A 280 -14.78 -1.60 -4.37
N LEU A 281 -14.20 -0.39 -4.19
CA LEU A 281 -13.14 0.14 -5.05
C LEU A 281 -12.00 0.75 -4.21
N PRO A 282 -10.73 0.65 -4.63
CA PRO A 282 -9.63 1.31 -3.96
C PRO A 282 -9.72 2.83 -4.15
N THR A 283 -9.55 3.58 -3.06
CA THR A 283 -9.63 5.04 -3.05
C THR A 283 -8.29 5.70 -2.83
N LYS A 284 -7.44 5.08 -2.02
CA LYS A 284 -6.13 5.64 -1.71
C LYS A 284 -5.10 4.55 -1.45
N ILE A 285 -3.92 4.74 -2.00
CA ILE A 285 -2.77 3.87 -1.79
C ILE A 285 -1.59 4.73 -1.41
N THR A 286 -0.96 4.45 -0.28
CA THR A 286 0.29 5.08 0.13
C THR A 286 1.37 4.02 0.28
N TYR A 287 2.59 4.39 -0.06
CA TYR A 287 3.78 3.57 0.07
C TYR A 287 4.95 4.45 0.47
N GLN A 288 5.78 3.94 1.36
CA GLN A 288 7.09 4.46 1.64
C GLN A 288 8.04 3.28 1.77
N GLY A 289 9.14 3.28 1.04
CA GLY A 289 10.07 2.16 1.07
C GLY A 289 11.51 2.56 0.81
N ASN A 290 12.38 1.81 1.47
CA ASN A 290 13.81 1.79 1.27
C ASN A 290 14.23 0.35 0.95
N TRP A 291 15.01 0.18 -0.12
CA TRP A 291 15.55 -1.11 -0.55
C TRP A 291 17.03 -0.97 -0.82
N ASP A 292 17.84 -1.80 -0.19
CA ASP A 292 19.25 -1.90 -0.45
C ASP A 292 19.62 -3.33 -0.87
N TYR A 293 20.20 -3.46 -2.06
CA TYR A 293 20.61 -4.74 -2.63
C TYR A 293 22.12 -4.72 -2.90
N PRO A 294 22.82 -5.82 -2.70
CA PRO A 294 24.21 -5.94 -3.08
C PRO A 294 24.40 -5.58 -4.55
N LEU A 295 25.42 -4.79 -4.83
CA LEU A 295 25.82 -4.35 -6.18
C LEU A 295 24.79 -3.47 -6.91
N LYS A 296 23.72 -3.02 -6.26
CA LYS A 296 22.78 -2.03 -6.77
C LYS A 296 22.79 -0.79 -5.90
N LYS A 297 22.36 0.32 -6.50
CA LYS A 297 22.15 1.55 -5.73
C LYS A 297 20.92 1.36 -4.83
N GLU A 298 21.06 1.76 -3.58
CA GLU A 298 19.94 1.86 -2.65
C GLU A 298 18.80 2.67 -3.27
N GLU A 299 17.57 2.15 -3.14
CA GLU A 299 16.36 2.76 -3.70
C GLU A 299 15.48 3.25 -2.58
N ARG A 300 15.20 4.55 -2.56
CA ARG A 300 14.29 5.20 -1.62
C ARG A 300 13.18 5.89 -2.39
N ALA A 301 11.93 5.51 -2.12
CA ALA A 301 10.79 6.08 -2.81
C ALA A 301 9.55 6.15 -1.90
N SER A 302 8.69 7.12 -2.18
CA SER A 302 7.35 7.18 -1.63
C SER A 302 6.32 7.47 -2.71
N PHE A 303 5.11 6.92 -2.54
CA PHE A 303 4.02 7.02 -3.51
C PHE A 303 2.72 7.37 -2.81
N LEU A 304 1.93 8.18 -3.48
CA LEU A 304 0.53 8.42 -3.15
C LEU A 304 -0.29 8.27 -4.43
N VAL A 305 -1.24 7.35 -4.42
CA VAL A 305 -2.26 7.21 -5.46
C VAL A 305 -3.61 7.53 -4.82
N VAL A 306 -4.37 8.42 -5.43
CA VAL A 306 -5.75 8.71 -5.04
C VAL A 306 -6.65 8.48 -6.25
N HIS A 307 -7.64 7.62 -6.08
CA HIS A 307 -8.68 7.38 -7.07
C HIS A 307 -9.95 8.10 -6.64
N LYS A 308 -10.56 8.83 -7.55
CA LYS A 308 -11.76 9.63 -7.29
C LYS A 308 -12.66 9.73 -8.51
N ASP A 309 -13.85 10.28 -8.30
CA ASP A 309 -14.84 10.53 -9.35
C ASP A 309 -15.24 9.26 -10.12
N TYR A 310 -15.39 8.16 -9.38
CA TYR A 310 -15.83 6.89 -9.94
C TYR A 310 -17.24 7.02 -10.53
N LYS A 311 -17.39 6.62 -11.79
CA LYS A 311 -18.67 6.54 -12.51
C LYS A 311 -18.75 5.21 -13.20
N LEU A 312 -19.85 4.46 -12.98
CA LEU A 312 -20.06 3.20 -13.67
C LEU A 312 -20.06 3.47 -15.19
N GLY A 313 -19.21 2.75 -15.92
CA GLY A 313 -19.16 2.85 -17.36
C GLY A 313 -20.46 2.37 -17.99
N LYS A 314 -20.86 2.95 -19.10
CA LYS A 314 -21.98 2.46 -19.90
C LYS A 314 -21.55 1.13 -20.50
N GLY A 315 -21.93 0.02 -19.89
CA GLY A 315 -21.58 -1.32 -20.36
C GLY A 315 -21.86 -1.50 -21.85
N LYS A 316 -21.06 -2.35 -22.51
CA LYS A 316 -21.33 -2.82 -23.85
C LYS A 316 -22.55 -3.70 -23.85
#